data_a2779e63b2f10631c5d6426788b246a9
#
_entry.id   a2779e63b2f10631c5d6426788b246a9
#
_cell.length_a   1.000
_cell.length_b   1.000
_cell.length_c   1.000
_cell.angle_alpha   90.00
_cell.angle_beta   90.00
_cell.angle_gamma   90.00
#
_symmetry.space_group_name_H-M   'P 1'
#
loop_
_entity.id
_entity.type
_entity.pdbx_description
1 polymer ?
#
loop_
_entity_poly.entity_id
_entity_poly.type
_entity_poly.pdbx_seq_one_letter_code
_entity_poly.pdbx_strand_id
1 'polypeptide(L)'
;VSAEAAPAAAATRAANARIAIGWLLLDMVLVSGGMTALVKAQGASYPAFQLVFIRAMIGLLFILPLIWHHRAEMARIKHPWRNIFRISCNAVALTSNFLAITMLPLATVNAVGFSRPLVTMAMAVIMLGETVSRVRWAGAALAFAGVLIVMAPGTASFDAGVLVVLVSVIFGSLAIIQTRALKDENTTVMMVFYTVGLAVITAVPAVFTWQPVATFDWLPLLGIGFLAQIGQYCFLRAYRIADASVLAPVGYLSIVCVTITGYIFFDEIPEVRVVIGVIIILMALQGAAWLDRRR
;
A
#
# COMPACT_ATOMS: atom_id res chain seq x y z
N VAL A 1 26.68 31.72 -8.91
CA VAL A 1 25.47 31.09 -9.51
C VAL A 1 24.88 29.97 -8.64
N SER A 2 25.53 29.53 -7.54
CA SER A 2 25.13 28.33 -6.78
C SER A 2 24.29 28.55 -5.51
N ALA A 3 24.16 29.76 -4.99
CA ALA A 3 23.45 30.01 -3.72
C ALA A 3 21.94 30.18 -3.88
N GLU A 4 21.45 30.65 -5.03
CA GLU A 4 20.02 30.87 -5.31
C GLU A 4 19.29 29.60 -5.78
N ALA A 5 20.01 28.62 -6.31
CA ALA A 5 19.45 27.36 -6.81
C ALA A 5 19.02 26.40 -5.68
N ALA A 6 19.65 26.45 -4.51
CA ALA A 6 19.37 25.58 -3.39
C ALA A 6 17.97 25.82 -2.76
N PRO A 7 17.54 27.06 -2.45
CA PRO A 7 16.21 27.30 -1.89
C PRO A 7 15.08 26.99 -2.91
N ALA A 8 15.27 27.23 -4.20
CA ALA A 8 14.29 26.89 -5.23
C ALA A 8 14.12 25.37 -5.37
N ALA A 9 15.20 24.62 -5.34
CA ALA A 9 15.15 23.15 -5.35
C ALA A 9 14.47 22.57 -4.11
N ALA A 10 14.70 23.14 -2.92
CA ALA A 10 14.05 22.73 -1.68
C ALA A 10 12.54 23.03 -1.72
N ALA A 11 12.12 24.21 -2.21
CA ALA A 11 10.72 24.58 -2.38
C ALA A 11 10.00 23.62 -3.35
N THR A 12 10.65 23.26 -4.47
CA THR A 12 10.11 22.30 -5.44
C THR A 12 9.96 20.91 -4.83
N ARG A 13 10.94 20.42 -4.05
CA ARG A 13 10.84 19.13 -3.34
C ARG A 13 9.69 19.13 -2.34
N ALA A 14 9.50 20.22 -1.59
CA ALA A 14 8.41 20.34 -0.62
C ALA A 14 7.03 20.38 -1.31
N ALA A 15 6.91 21.08 -2.44
CA ALA A 15 5.70 21.09 -3.24
C ALA A 15 5.37 19.70 -3.80
N ASN A 16 6.35 19.01 -4.36
CA ASN A 16 6.22 17.64 -4.86
C ASN A 16 5.81 16.66 -3.76
N ALA A 17 6.40 16.79 -2.56
CA ALA A 17 6.03 15.95 -1.42
C ALA A 17 4.55 16.14 -1.02
N ARG A 18 4.04 17.38 -1.00
CA ARG A 18 2.62 17.66 -0.69
C ARG A 18 1.69 17.03 -1.72
N ILE A 19 2.01 17.17 -3.01
CA ILE A 19 1.24 16.57 -4.10
C ILE A 19 1.25 15.05 -3.98
N ALA A 20 2.41 14.46 -3.72
CA ALA A 20 2.55 13.02 -3.56
C ALA A 20 1.78 12.47 -2.35
N ILE A 21 1.81 13.19 -1.21
CA ILE A 21 1.00 12.86 -0.03
C ILE A 21 -0.48 12.93 -0.39
N GLY A 22 -0.92 13.94 -1.14
CA GLY A 22 -2.31 14.04 -1.62
C GLY A 22 -2.74 12.82 -2.44
N TRP A 23 -1.90 12.37 -3.38
CA TRP A 23 -2.14 11.15 -4.15
C TRP A 23 -2.20 9.91 -3.26
N LEU A 24 -1.32 9.79 -2.27
CA LEU A 24 -1.29 8.65 -1.35
C LEU A 24 -2.50 8.64 -0.42
N LEU A 25 -2.95 9.80 0.07
CA LEU A 25 -4.18 9.92 0.85
C LEU A 25 -5.42 9.53 0.04
N LEU A 26 -5.47 9.93 -1.24
CA LEU A 26 -6.55 9.51 -2.13
C LEU A 26 -6.55 7.99 -2.34
N ASP A 27 -5.39 7.39 -2.56
CA ASP A 27 -5.24 5.93 -2.59
C ASP A 27 -5.78 5.28 -1.30
N MET A 28 -5.42 5.81 -0.14
CA MET A 28 -5.89 5.27 1.15
C MET A 28 -7.40 5.36 1.32
N VAL A 29 -8.02 6.47 0.94
CA VAL A 29 -9.48 6.61 1.00
C VAL A 29 -10.16 5.61 0.06
N LEU A 30 -9.65 5.47 -1.17
CA LEU A 30 -10.22 4.58 -2.18
C LEU A 30 -9.99 3.10 -1.83
N VAL A 31 -8.78 2.73 -1.42
CA VAL A 31 -8.39 1.34 -1.19
C VAL A 31 -8.66 0.91 0.25
N SER A 32 -8.11 1.61 1.24
CA SER A 32 -8.28 1.25 2.66
C SER A 32 -9.68 1.58 3.18
N GLY A 33 -10.34 2.59 2.62
CA GLY A 33 -11.73 2.90 2.89
C GLY A 33 -12.69 2.12 2.00
N GLY A 34 -12.94 2.63 0.80
CA GLY A 34 -13.99 2.14 -0.10
C GLY A 34 -13.82 0.67 -0.53
N MET A 35 -12.66 0.30 -1.07
CA MET A 35 -12.43 -1.08 -1.53
C MET A 35 -12.48 -2.07 -0.37
N THR A 36 -11.89 -1.73 0.79
CA THR A 36 -11.88 -2.63 1.96
C THR A 36 -13.30 -2.88 2.48
N ALA A 37 -14.18 -1.86 2.46
CA ALA A 37 -15.59 -2.06 2.81
C ALA A 37 -16.28 -3.08 1.90
N LEU A 38 -16.11 -2.94 0.58
CA LEU A 38 -16.66 -3.88 -0.38
C LEU A 38 -16.07 -5.29 -0.23
N VAL A 39 -14.75 -5.40 -0.04
CA VAL A 39 -14.08 -6.68 0.19
C VAL A 39 -14.58 -7.34 1.47
N LYS A 40 -14.78 -6.58 2.56
CA LYS A 40 -15.32 -7.11 3.81
C LYS A 40 -16.75 -7.64 3.63
N ALA A 41 -17.59 -6.91 2.90
CA ALA A 41 -18.95 -7.33 2.60
C ALA A 41 -18.98 -8.62 1.75
N GLN A 42 -18.09 -8.76 0.76
CA GLN A 42 -18.05 -9.90 -0.15
C GLN A 42 -17.19 -11.07 0.35
N GLY A 43 -16.27 -10.81 1.29
CA GLY A 43 -15.34 -11.80 1.82
C GLY A 43 -15.99 -12.93 2.63
N ALA A 44 -17.23 -12.75 3.09
CA ALA A 44 -18.03 -13.81 3.70
C ALA A 44 -18.53 -14.84 2.67
N SER A 45 -18.71 -14.42 1.40
CA SER A 45 -19.27 -15.24 0.33
C SER A 45 -18.23 -15.81 -0.62
N TYR A 46 -17.08 -15.14 -0.78
CA TYR A 46 -16.07 -15.52 -1.79
C TYR A 46 -14.67 -15.64 -1.21
N PRO A 47 -13.89 -16.67 -1.65
CA PRO A 47 -12.50 -16.84 -1.28
C PRO A 47 -11.63 -15.65 -1.68
N ALA A 48 -10.66 -15.29 -0.84
CA ALA A 48 -9.80 -14.13 -1.06
C ALA A 48 -9.05 -14.16 -2.41
N PHE A 49 -8.55 -15.33 -2.85
CA PHE A 49 -7.89 -15.46 -4.15
C PHE A 49 -8.82 -15.17 -5.32
N GLN A 50 -10.10 -15.61 -5.22
CA GLN A 50 -11.10 -15.31 -6.23
C GLN A 50 -11.40 -13.82 -6.30
N LEU A 51 -11.55 -13.14 -5.16
CA LEU A 51 -11.76 -11.68 -5.10
C LEU A 51 -10.59 -10.92 -5.73
N VAL A 52 -9.34 -11.33 -5.43
CA VAL A 52 -8.14 -10.71 -6.01
C VAL A 52 -8.03 -10.99 -7.51
N PHE A 53 -8.37 -12.19 -7.97
CA PHE A 53 -8.39 -12.51 -9.39
C PHE A 53 -9.45 -11.72 -10.15
N ILE A 54 -10.71 -11.68 -9.65
CA ILE A 54 -11.79 -10.88 -10.25
C ILE A 54 -11.40 -9.40 -10.30
N ARG A 55 -10.86 -8.85 -9.20
CA ARG A 55 -10.33 -7.50 -9.15
C ARG A 55 -9.30 -7.24 -10.25
N ALA A 56 -8.36 -8.19 -10.46
CA ALA A 56 -7.34 -8.05 -11.49
C ALA A 56 -7.94 -8.12 -12.90
N MET A 57 -8.90 -9.00 -13.14
CA MET A 57 -9.62 -9.09 -14.41
C MET A 57 -10.40 -7.82 -14.73
N ILE A 58 -11.13 -7.30 -13.76
CA ILE A 58 -11.84 -6.02 -13.90
C ILE A 58 -10.83 -4.88 -14.13
N GLY A 59 -9.73 -4.86 -13.38
CA GLY A 59 -8.64 -3.90 -13.59
C GLY A 59 -8.07 -3.96 -15.00
N LEU A 60 -7.92 -5.15 -15.59
CA LEU A 60 -7.50 -5.31 -16.99
C LEU A 60 -8.52 -4.70 -17.95
N LEU A 61 -9.82 -4.89 -17.74
CA LEU A 61 -10.85 -4.28 -18.57
C LEU A 61 -10.76 -2.76 -18.56
N PHE A 62 -10.60 -2.15 -17.37
CA PHE A 62 -10.46 -0.70 -17.25
C PHE A 62 -9.17 -0.15 -17.85
N ILE A 63 -8.09 -0.93 -17.86
CA ILE A 63 -6.80 -0.47 -18.41
C ILE A 63 -6.67 -0.74 -19.90
N LEU A 64 -7.51 -1.60 -20.50
CA LEU A 64 -7.48 -1.94 -21.94
C LEU A 64 -7.51 -0.70 -22.86
N PRO A 65 -8.42 0.28 -22.68
CA PRO A 65 -8.41 1.50 -23.51
C PRO A 65 -7.11 2.28 -23.37
N LEU A 66 -6.53 2.29 -22.18
CA LEU A 66 -5.27 2.97 -21.88
C LEU A 66 -4.08 2.25 -22.54
N ILE A 67 -4.09 0.91 -22.57
CA ILE A 67 -3.09 0.09 -23.28
C ILE A 67 -3.13 0.42 -24.77
N TRP A 68 -4.33 0.46 -25.35
CA TRP A 68 -4.50 0.76 -26.77
C TRP A 68 -3.99 2.15 -27.13
N HIS A 69 -4.33 3.16 -26.32
CA HIS A 69 -3.89 4.53 -26.53
C HIS A 69 -2.37 4.70 -26.38
N HIS A 70 -1.75 3.99 -25.43
CA HIS A 70 -0.31 4.08 -25.11
C HIS A 70 0.51 2.91 -25.67
N ARG A 71 0.01 2.19 -26.70
CA ARG A 71 0.69 1.01 -27.27
C ARG A 71 2.13 1.28 -27.70
N ALA A 72 2.43 2.49 -28.20
CA ALA A 72 3.78 2.87 -28.59
C ALA A 72 4.73 2.99 -27.40
N GLU A 73 4.23 3.41 -26.23
CA GLU A 73 4.99 3.48 -24.99
C GLU A 73 5.22 2.09 -24.38
N MET A 74 4.24 1.19 -24.53
CA MET A 74 4.37 -0.22 -24.14
C MET A 74 5.48 -0.94 -24.91
N ALA A 75 5.71 -0.56 -26.19
CA ALA A 75 6.81 -1.09 -26.99
C ALA A 75 8.20 -0.54 -26.57
N ARG A 76 8.23 0.56 -25.78
CA ARG A 76 9.45 1.24 -25.33
C ARG A 76 9.70 1.09 -23.84
N ILE A 77 9.45 -0.10 -23.28
CA ILE A 77 9.69 -0.40 -21.87
C ILE A 77 11.19 -0.23 -21.57
N LYS A 78 11.52 0.66 -20.63
CA LYS A 78 12.91 0.95 -20.26
C LYS A 78 13.52 -0.15 -19.39
N HIS A 79 12.74 -0.67 -18.44
CA HIS A 79 13.24 -1.58 -17.40
C HIS A 79 12.32 -2.81 -17.20
N PRO A 80 12.18 -3.73 -18.19
CA PRO A 80 11.25 -4.86 -18.09
C PRO A 80 11.59 -5.76 -16.89
N TRP A 81 12.86 -6.10 -16.69
CA TRP A 81 13.31 -6.97 -15.60
C TRP A 81 13.02 -6.40 -14.20
N ARG A 82 13.16 -5.07 -14.03
CA ARG A 82 12.80 -4.42 -12.77
C ARG A 82 11.29 -4.45 -12.52
N ASN A 83 10.47 -4.29 -13.57
CA ASN A 83 9.02 -4.44 -13.46
C ASN A 83 8.65 -5.88 -13.06
N ILE A 84 9.24 -6.90 -13.70
CA ILE A 84 9.03 -8.31 -13.34
C ILE A 84 9.44 -8.55 -11.89
N PHE A 85 10.62 -8.09 -11.47
CA PHE A 85 11.08 -8.23 -10.09
C PHE A 85 10.12 -7.58 -9.10
N ARG A 86 9.64 -6.36 -9.39
CA ARG A 86 8.65 -5.66 -8.56
C ARG A 86 7.37 -6.47 -8.38
N ILE A 87 6.86 -7.06 -9.47
CA ILE A 87 5.64 -7.88 -9.43
C ILE A 87 5.88 -9.18 -8.66
N SER A 88 7.02 -9.81 -8.87
CA SER A 88 7.40 -11.01 -8.12
C SER A 88 7.48 -10.72 -6.61
N CYS A 89 8.06 -9.58 -6.23
CA CYS A 89 8.06 -9.14 -4.82
C CYS A 89 6.63 -8.92 -4.29
N ASN A 90 5.74 -8.28 -5.07
CA ASN A 90 4.33 -8.13 -4.70
C ASN A 90 3.62 -9.48 -4.55
N ALA A 91 3.90 -10.42 -5.45
CA ALA A 91 3.32 -11.75 -5.42
C ALA A 91 3.73 -12.51 -4.15
N VAL A 92 5.04 -12.53 -3.85
CA VAL A 92 5.55 -13.13 -2.61
C VAL A 92 4.93 -12.46 -1.40
N ALA A 93 4.87 -11.12 -1.36
CA ALA A 93 4.27 -10.39 -0.26
C ALA A 93 2.79 -10.74 -0.07
N LEU A 94 2.02 -10.81 -1.16
CA LEU A 94 0.60 -11.15 -1.11
C LEU A 94 0.39 -12.58 -0.63
N THR A 95 1.08 -13.56 -1.24
CA THR A 95 0.97 -14.98 -0.90
C THR A 95 1.36 -15.22 0.55
N SER A 96 2.48 -14.63 1.00
CA SER A 96 2.92 -14.75 2.39
C SER A 96 1.91 -14.11 3.35
N ASN A 97 1.30 -12.98 3.00
CA ASN A 97 0.27 -12.36 3.83
C ASN A 97 -0.96 -13.26 3.98
N PHE A 98 -1.43 -13.87 2.89
CA PHE A 98 -2.55 -14.81 2.94
C PHE A 98 -2.22 -16.05 3.76
N LEU A 99 -1.03 -16.62 3.57
CA LEU A 99 -0.56 -17.76 4.39
C LEU A 99 -0.50 -17.37 5.87
N ALA A 100 0.01 -16.20 6.20
CA ALA A 100 0.07 -15.73 7.58
C ALA A 100 -1.32 -15.62 8.25
N ILE A 101 -2.33 -15.18 7.51
CA ILE A 101 -3.73 -15.05 7.98
C ILE A 101 -4.30 -16.44 8.34
N THR A 102 -3.85 -17.51 7.71
CA THR A 102 -4.27 -18.89 8.08
C THR A 102 -3.53 -19.45 9.29
N MET A 103 -2.38 -18.86 9.64
CA MET A 103 -1.51 -19.35 10.72
C MET A 103 -1.67 -18.57 12.03
N LEU A 104 -2.05 -17.28 11.93
CA LEU A 104 -2.06 -16.36 13.06
C LEU A 104 -3.39 -15.59 13.16
N PRO A 105 -3.75 -15.11 14.36
CA PRO A 105 -4.84 -14.17 14.53
C PRO A 105 -4.63 -12.92 13.66
N LEU A 106 -5.69 -12.43 13.03
CA LEU A 106 -5.64 -11.29 12.11
C LEU A 106 -5.03 -10.02 12.75
N ALA A 107 -5.29 -9.82 14.05
CA ALA A 107 -4.71 -8.71 14.81
C ALA A 107 -3.17 -8.78 14.83
N THR A 108 -2.60 -9.97 15.01
CA THR A 108 -1.14 -10.19 15.00
C THR A 108 -0.55 -9.97 13.62
N VAL A 109 -1.19 -10.50 12.57
CA VAL A 109 -0.76 -10.28 11.17
C VAL A 109 -0.75 -8.79 10.84
N ASN A 110 -1.79 -8.07 11.21
CA ASN A 110 -1.90 -6.63 10.98
C ASN A 110 -0.85 -5.86 11.79
N ALA A 111 -0.65 -6.18 13.07
CA ALA A 111 0.32 -5.50 13.93
C ALA A 111 1.75 -5.62 13.36
N VAL A 112 2.16 -6.83 12.96
CA VAL A 112 3.46 -7.05 12.30
C VAL A 112 3.49 -6.40 10.92
N GLY A 113 2.41 -6.49 10.16
CA GLY A 113 2.26 -5.86 8.83
C GLY A 113 2.44 -4.35 8.86
N PHE A 114 2.02 -3.68 9.91
CA PHE A 114 2.23 -2.23 10.10
C PHE A 114 3.69 -1.85 10.41
N SER A 115 4.62 -2.82 10.55
CA SER A 115 6.06 -2.53 10.53
C SER A 115 6.56 -2.15 9.11
N ARG A 116 5.79 -2.41 8.06
CA ARG A 116 6.16 -2.13 6.65
C ARG A 116 6.61 -0.69 6.40
N PRO A 117 5.98 0.38 6.91
CA PRO A 117 6.47 1.75 6.72
C PRO A 117 7.89 1.96 7.26
N LEU A 118 8.23 1.40 8.44
CA LEU A 118 9.58 1.48 8.99
C LEU A 118 10.59 0.72 8.12
N VAL A 119 10.24 -0.50 7.70
CA VAL A 119 11.11 -1.32 6.82
C VAL A 119 11.29 -0.63 5.47
N THR A 120 10.23 -0.06 4.90
CA THR A 120 10.31 0.70 3.63
C THR A 120 11.21 1.91 3.77
N MET A 121 11.12 2.66 4.88
CA MET A 121 11.98 3.80 5.14
C MET A 121 13.45 3.40 5.31
N ALA A 122 13.73 2.30 6.02
CA ALA A 122 15.07 1.75 6.16
C ALA A 122 15.65 1.32 4.80
N MET A 123 14.87 0.61 3.99
CA MET A 123 15.26 0.19 2.64
C MET A 123 15.47 1.38 1.70
N ALA A 124 14.68 2.45 1.82
CA ALA A 124 14.88 3.66 1.03
C ALA A 124 16.23 4.31 1.30
N VAL A 125 16.67 4.35 2.56
CA VAL A 125 18.02 4.83 2.93
C VAL A 125 19.10 3.93 2.32
N ILE A 126 18.99 2.61 2.49
CA ILE A 126 20.04 1.66 2.10
C ILE A 126 20.10 1.49 0.57
N MET A 127 18.95 1.37 -0.11
CA MET A 127 18.89 0.98 -1.52
C MET A 127 18.78 2.17 -2.48
N LEU A 128 18.16 3.27 -2.04
CA LEU A 128 17.97 4.47 -2.87
C LEU A 128 18.89 5.63 -2.47
N GLY A 129 19.64 5.49 -1.36
CA GLY A 129 20.50 6.55 -0.83
C GLY A 129 19.71 7.75 -0.31
N GLU A 130 18.44 7.58 0.04
CA GLU A 130 17.60 8.65 0.57
C GLU A 130 18.09 9.06 1.97
N THR A 131 18.13 10.37 2.24
CA THR A 131 18.51 10.90 3.55
C THR A 131 17.27 11.07 4.41
N VAL A 132 17.28 10.50 5.62
CA VAL A 132 16.17 10.57 6.56
C VAL A 132 16.62 11.25 7.83
N SER A 133 15.93 12.33 8.23
CA SER A 133 16.22 13.03 9.48
C SER A 133 15.90 12.17 10.70
N ARG A 134 16.62 12.41 11.82
CA ARG A 134 16.33 11.74 13.10
C ARG A 134 14.90 11.98 13.56
N VAL A 135 14.34 13.14 13.22
CA VAL A 135 12.95 13.51 13.54
C VAL A 135 11.95 12.61 12.82
N ARG A 136 12.19 12.29 11.53
CA ARG A 136 11.33 11.35 10.78
C ARG A 136 11.41 9.94 11.34
N TRP A 137 12.60 9.47 11.72
CA TRP A 137 12.76 8.18 12.38
C TRP A 137 11.98 8.12 13.70
N ALA A 138 12.10 9.13 14.54
CA ALA A 138 11.37 9.22 15.80
C ALA A 138 9.85 9.29 15.58
N GLY A 139 9.40 10.08 14.60
CA GLY A 139 7.98 10.17 14.22
C GLY A 139 7.42 8.84 13.73
N ALA A 140 8.16 8.13 12.87
CA ALA A 140 7.74 6.82 12.35
C ALA A 140 7.70 5.75 13.47
N ALA A 141 8.68 5.75 14.36
CA ALA A 141 8.71 4.84 15.52
C ALA A 141 7.56 5.12 16.50
N LEU A 142 7.25 6.40 16.77
CA LEU A 142 6.14 6.79 17.62
C LEU A 142 4.78 6.45 16.96
N ALA A 143 4.64 6.67 15.66
CA ALA A 143 3.45 6.25 14.92
C ALA A 143 3.27 4.73 14.96
N PHE A 144 4.35 3.96 14.83
CA PHE A 144 4.31 2.52 14.98
C PHE A 144 3.91 2.07 16.39
N ALA A 145 4.39 2.76 17.44
CA ALA A 145 3.93 2.51 18.80
C ALA A 145 2.42 2.75 18.94
N GLY A 146 1.88 3.81 18.32
CA GLY A 146 0.44 4.05 18.25
C GLY A 146 -0.32 2.89 17.58
N VAL A 147 0.22 2.32 16.49
CA VAL A 147 -0.34 1.12 15.83
C VAL A 147 -0.36 -0.08 16.78
N LEU A 148 0.70 -0.31 17.54
CA LEU A 148 0.75 -1.41 18.52
C LEU A 148 -0.31 -1.25 19.61
N ILE A 149 -0.60 -0.02 20.04
CA ILE A 149 -1.69 0.26 20.98
C ILE A 149 -3.05 -0.09 20.37
N VAL A 150 -3.30 0.32 19.12
CA VAL A 150 -4.56 -0.01 18.40
C VAL A 150 -4.74 -1.51 18.28
N MET A 151 -3.70 -2.21 17.84
CA MET A 151 -3.78 -3.64 17.55
C MET A 151 -3.79 -4.49 18.81
N ALA A 152 -3.22 -3.98 19.93
CA ALA A 152 -3.06 -4.72 21.19
C ALA A 152 -2.70 -6.19 20.95
N PRO A 153 -1.61 -6.50 20.23
CA PRO A 153 -1.25 -7.87 19.94
C PRO A 153 -1.07 -8.61 21.27
N GLY A 154 -1.78 -9.74 21.43
CA GLY A 154 -1.56 -10.61 22.58
C GLY A 154 -0.11 -11.07 22.66
N THR A 155 0.27 -11.75 23.76
CA THR A 155 1.58 -12.38 23.92
C THR A 155 1.74 -13.57 22.97
N ALA A 156 1.82 -13.30 21.67
CA ALA A 156 2.12 -14.31 20.67
C ALA A 156 3.59 -14.71 20.86
N SER A 157 3.82 -15.96 21.24
CA SER A 157 5.13 -16.58 21.13
C SER A 157 5.64 -16.43 19.68
N PHE A 158 6.97 -16.40 19.53
CA PHE A 158 7.62 -16.29 18.23
C PHE A 158 7.30 -17.54 17.41
N ASP A 159 6.22 -17.51 16.64
CA ASP A 159 5.71 -18.62 15.84
C ASP A 159 6.17 -18.48 14.39
N ALA A 160 6.25 -19.61 13.67
CA ALA A 160 6.56 -19.65 12.24
C ALA A 160 5.69 -18.67 11.41
N GLY A 161 4.43 -18.47 11.80
CA GLY A 161 3.54 -17.50 11.19
C GLY A 161 4.05 -16.06 11.24
N VAL A 162 4.74 -15.65 12.30
CA VAL A 162 5.35 -14.30 12.40
C VAL A 162 6.45 -14.13 11.36
N LEU A 163 7.27 -15.16 11.13
CA LEU A 163 8.30 -15.12 10.06
C LEU A 163 7.66 -14.96 8.68
N VAL A 164 6.55 -15.64 8.44
CA VAL A 164 5.80 -15.50 7.17
C VAL A 164 5.27 -14.08 6.98
N VAL A 165 4.76 -13.41 8.03
CA VAL A 165 4.37 -12.00 7.96
C VAL A 165 5.58 -11.12 7.67
N LEU A 166 6.72 -11.36 8.33
CA LEU A 166 7.94 -10.58 8.08
C LEU A 166 8.42 -10.73 6.63
N VAL A 167 8.32 -11.91 6.02
CA VAL A 167 8.57 -12.11 4.59
C VAL A 167 7.64 -11.22 3.77
N SER A 168 6.34 -11.20 4.08
CA SER A 168 5.38 -10.30 3.41
C SER A 168 5.77 -8.83 3.55
N VAL A 169 6.20 -8.40 4.73
CA VAL A 169 6.64 -7.03 5.01
C VAL A 169 7.88 -6.67 4.18
N ILE A 170 8.90 -7.54 4.18
CA ILE A 170 10.16 -7.32 3.46
C ILE A 170 9.90 -7.22 1.95
N PHE A 171 9.25 -8.23 1.37
CA PHE A 171 9.00 -8.24 -0.07
C PHE A 171 8.00 -7.16 -0.50
N GLY A 172 7.02 -6.81 0.33
CA GLY A 172 6.14 -5.68 0.09
C GLY A 172 6.89 -4.34 0.11
N SER A 173 7.82 -4.16 1.04
CA SER A 173 8.69 -2.99 1.09
C SER A 173 9.62 -2.92 -0.13
N LEU A 174 10.21 -4.06 -0.54
CA LEU A 174 11.00 -4.15 -1.78
C LEU A 174 10.20 -3.74 -3.01
N ALA A 175 8.95 -4.16 -3.12
CA ALA A 175 8.08 -3.76 -4.22
C ALA A 175 7.84 -2.25 -4.25
N ILE A 176 7.68 -1.60 -3.09
CA ILE A 176 7.57 -0.14 -2.97
C ILE A 176 8.87 0.54 -3.42
N ILE A 177 10.02 0.05 -2.95
CA ILE A 177 11.34 0.57 -3.35
C ILE A 177 11.57 0.44 -4.85
N GLN A 178 11.20 -0.71 -5.46
CA GLN A 178 11.28 -0.88 -6.91
C GLN A 178 10.33 0.08 -7.64
N THR A 179 9.15 0.36 -7.10
CA THR A 179 8.23 1.37 -7.65
C THR A 179 8.89 2.75 -7.67
N ARG A 180 9.58 3.13 -6.61
CA ARG A 180 10.32 4.38 -6.55
C ARG A 180 11.53 4.39 -7.48
N ALA A 181 12.28 3.29 -7.57
CA ALA A 181 13.40 3.15 -8.50
C ALA A 181 12.98 3.24 -9.99
N LEU A 182 11.73 2.90 -10.29
CA LEU A 182 11.11 2.98 -11.61
C LEU A 182 10.39 4.32 -11.87
N LYS A 183 10.75 5.40 -11.16
CA LYS A 183 10.09 6.71 -11.29
C LYS A 183 10.06 7.26 -12.72
N ASP A 184 11.05 6.90 -13.55
CA ASP A 184 11.19 7.32 -14.94
C ASP A 184 10.43 6.42 -15.93
N GLU A 185 9.84 5.31 -15.45
CA GLU A 185 8.99 4.43 -16.24
C GLU A 185 7.57 5.02 -16.34
N ASN A 186 6.90 4.73 -17.45
CA ASN A 186 5.53 5.17 -17.63
C ASN A 186 4.59 4.51 -16.60
N THR A 187 3.72 5.31 -15.96
CA THR A 187 2.76 4.82 -14.98
C THR A 187 1.83 3.75 -15.57
N THR A 188 1.42 3.92 -16.84
CA THR A 188 0.57 2.94 -17.54
C THR A 188 1.27 1.60 -17.69
N VAL A 189 2.54 1.60 -18.09
CA VAL A 189 3.36 0.37 -18.18
C VAL A 189 3.42 -0.32 -16.83
N MET A 190 3.70 0.42 -15.76
CA MET A 190 3.77 -0.12 -14.41
C MET A 190 2.42 -0.70 -13.93
N MET A 191 1.30 -0.07 -14.30
CA MET A 191 -0.05 -0.57 -14.01
C MET A 191 -0.36 -1.86 -14.75
N VAL A 192 -0.03 -1.91 -16.04
CA VAL A 192 -0.25 -3.11 -16.88
C VAL A 192 0.52 -4.29 -16.30
N PHE A 193 1.80 -4.13 -16.04
CA PHE A 193 2.62 -5.18 -15.43
C PHE A 193 2.04 -5.66 -14.10
N TYR A 194 1.60 -4.73 -13.24
CA TYR A 194 1.01 -5.08 -11.96
C TYR A 194 -0.28 -5.87 -12.14
N THR A 195 -1.20 -5.39 -12.97
CA THR A 195 -2.52 -5.99 -13.13
C THR A 195 -2.44 -7.35 -13.83
N VAL A 196 -1.64 -7.46 -14.91
CA VAL A 196 -1.41 -8.74 -15.60
C VAL A 196 -0.70 -9.74 -14.69
N GLY A 197 0.36 -9.32 -14.00
CA GLY A 197 1.10 -10.19 -13.10
C GLY A 197 0.25 -10.68 -11.94
N LEU A 198 -0.58 -9.81 -11.36
CA LEU A 198 -1.53 -10.19 -10.31
C LEU A 198 -2.54 -11.21 -10.82
N ALA A 199 -3.12 -11.00 -12.02
CA ALA A 199 -4.05 -11.92 -12.64
C ALA A 199 -3.42 -13.30 -12.88
N VAL A 200 -2.23 -13.34 -13.43
CA VAL A 200 -1.52 -14.60 -13.71
C VAL A 200 -1.22 -15.39 -12.45
N ILE A 201 -0.72 -14.69 -11.40
CA ILE A 201 -0.33 -15.35 -10.14
C ILE A 201 -1.55 -15.85 -9.37
N THR A 202 -2.64 -15.07 -9.36
CA THR A 202 -3.85 -15.43 -8.61
C THR A 202 -4.79 -16.36 -9.39
N ALA A 203 -4.61 -16.53 -10.69
CA ALA A 203 -5.42 -17.41 -11.52
C ALA A 203 -5.43 -18.84 -10.99
N VAL A 204 -4.24 -19.40 -10.73
CA VAL A 204 -4.11 -20.80 -10.29
C VAL A 204 -4.87 -21.06 -8.97
N PRO A 205 -4.58 -20.37 -7.86
CA PRO A 205 -5.32 -20.60 -6.62
C PRO A 205 -6.81 -20.23 -6.75
N ALA A 206 -7.17 -19.23 -7.55
CA ALA A 206 -8.56 -18.86 -7.77
C ALA A 206 -9.37 -19.98 -8.45
N VAL A 207 -8.80 -20.66 -9.45
CA VAL A 207 -9.49 -21.77 -10.14
C VAL A 207 -9.79 -22.92 -9.18
N PHE A 208 -8.87 -23.26 -8.29
CA PHE A 208 -9.06 -24.36 -7.32
C PHE A 208 -10.08 -24.03 -6.22
N THR A 209 -10.30 -22.76 -5.93
CA THR A 209 -11.21 -22.31 -4.86
C THR A 209 -12.45 -21.59 -5.39
N TRP A 210 -12.71 -21.70 -6.71
CA TRP A 210 -13.76 -20.93 -7.38
C TRP A 210 -15.15 -21.23 -6.87
N GLN A 211 -15.90 -20.19 -6.52
CA GLN A 211 -17.32 -20.25 -6.20
C GLN A 211 -18.11 -19.47 -7.26
N PRO A 212 -19.28 -19.98 -7.71
CA PRO A 212 -20.14 -19.26 -8.65
C PRO A 212 -20.56 -17.90 -8.10
N VAL A 213 -20.39 -16.86 -8.92
CA VAL A 213 -20.73 -15.48 -8.53
C VAL A 213 -22.23 -15.23 -8.77
N ALA A 214 -22.93 -14.81 -7.71
CA ALA A 214 -24.33 -14.42 -7.83
C ALA A 214 -24.46 -13.12 -8.65
N THR A 215 -25.57 -13.00 -9.40
CA THR A 215 -25.78 -11.86 -10.32
C THR A 215 -25.72 -10.51 -9.62
N PHE A 216 -26.24 -10.41 -8.39
CA PHE A 216 -26.24 -9.17 -7.62
C PHE A 216 -24.87 -8.78 -7.07
N ASP A 217 -23.96 -9.74 -6.94
CA ASP A 217 -22.62 -9.49 -6.37
C ASP A 217 -21.62 -8.90 -7.40
N TRP A 218 -21.99 -8.92 -8.69
CA TRP A 218 -21.13 -8.33 -9.72
C TRP A 218 -20.95 -6.82 -9.54
N LEU A 219 -21.94 -6.09 -9.05
CA LEU A 219 -21.82 -4.64 -8.85
C LEU A 219 -20.77 -4.28 -7.78
N PRO A 220 -20.80 -4.84 -6.55
CA PRO A 220 -19.73 -4.62 -5.58
C PRO A 220 -18.38 -5.15 -6.06
N LEU A 221 -18.32 -6.28 -6.78
CA LEU A 221 -17.07 -6.80 -7.35
C LEU A 221 -16.46 -5.86 -8.39
N LEU A 222 -17.28 -5.26 -9.27
CA LEU A 222 -16.86 -4.19 -10.18
C LEU A 222 -16.33 -2.99 -9.42
N GLY A 223 -16.98 -2.60 -8.33
CA GLY A 223 -16.54 -1.53 -7.42
C GLY A 223 -15.14 -1.83 -6.85
N ILE A 224 -14.89 -3.06 -6.38
CA ILE A 224 -13.58 -3.50 -5.88
C ILE A 224 -12.50 -3.32 -6.95
N GLY A 225 -12.73 -3.80 -8.17
CA GLY A 225 -11.77 -3.68 -9.27
C GLY A 225 -11.51 -2.24 -9.68
N PHE A 226 -12.55 -1.42 -9.77
CA PHE A 226 -12.46 0.01 -10.13
C PHE A 226 -11.68 0.82 -9.09
N LEU A 227 -12.07 0.73 -7.81
CA LEU A 227 -11.39 1.43 -6.71
C LEU A 227 -9.94 0.99 -6.59
N ALA A 228 -9.68 -0.31 -6.72
CA ALA A 228 -8.32 -0.84 -6.73
C ALA A 228 -7.46 -0.27 -7.85
N GLN A 229 -8.02 -0.10 -9.04
CA GLN A 229 -7.26 0.39 -10.20
C GLN A 229 -6.94 1.88 -10.09
N ILE A 230 -7.90 2.69 -9.63
CA ILE A 230 -7.66 4.10 -9.38
C ILE A 230 -6.67 4.27 -8.22
N GLY A 231 -6.84 3.55 -7.12
CA GLY A 231 -5.91 3.59 -6.00
C GLY A 231 -4.50 3.21 -6.44
N GLN A 232 -4.33 2.13 -7.20
CA GLN A 232 -3.03 1.75 -7.75
C GLN A 232 -2.39 2.85 -8.61
N TYR A 233 -3.19 3.56 -9.41
CA TYR A 233 -2.70 4.72 -10.16
C TYR A 233 -2.22 5.83 -9.21
N CYS A 234 -3.02 6.18 -8.21
CA CYS A 234 -2.67 7.19 -7.21
C CYS A 234 -1.38 6.82 -6.46
N PHE A 235 -1.27 5.57 -6.03
CA PHE A 235 -0.08 5.02 -5.39
C PHE A 235 1.18 5.17 -6.27
N LEU A 236 1.10 4.73 -7.52
CA LEU A 236 2.23 4.84 -8.45
C LEU A 236 2.63 6.30 -8.70
N ARG A 237 1.65 7.20 -8.83
CA ARG A 237 1.91 8.65 -9.00
C ARG A 237 2.60 9.22 -7.78
N ALA A 238 2.16 8.87 -6.57
CA ALA A 238 2.78 9.34 -5.33
C ALA A 238 4.27 8.95 -5.26
N TYR A 239 4.58 7.65 -5.42
CA TYR A 239 5.95 7.14 -5.32
C TYR A 239 6.87 7.52 -6.48
N ARG A 240 6.34 8.05 -7.59
CA ARG A 240 7.15 8.66 -8.66
C ARG A 240 7.57 10.08 -8.35
N ILE A 241 6.75 10.84 -7.63
CA ILE A 241 6.94 12.28 -7.40
C ILE A 241 7.81 12.52 -6.17
N ALA A 242 7.64 11.73 -5.11
CA ALA A 242 8.32 11.95 -3.83
C ALA A 242 9.10 10.71 -3.35
N ASP A 243 10.00 10.96 -2.42
CA ASP A 243 10.88 9.95 -1.83
C ASP A 243 10.08 8.94 -1.00
N ALA A 244 10.48 7.68 -1.07
CA ALA A 244 9.81 6.60 -0.34
C ALA A 244 9.88 6.80 1.17
N SER A 245 10.98 7.35 1.68
CA SER A 245 11.18 7.70 3.09
C SER A 245 10.24 8.79 3.60
N VAL A 246 9.74 9.66 2.71
CA VAL A 246 8.73 10.69 3.03
C VAL A 246 7.34 10.09 3.06
N LEU A 247 7.04 9.19 2.13
CA LEU A 247 5.71 8.61 1.96
C LEU A 247 5.44 7.43 2.90
N ALA A 248 6.47 6.63 3.23
CA ALA A 248 6.28 5.44 4.04
C ALA A 248 5.59 5.69 5.39
N PRO A 249 5.98 6.69 6.20
CA PRO A 249 5.28 6.98 7.46
C PRO A 249 3.80 7.40 7.26
N VAL A 250 3.48 8.04 6.13
CA VAL A 250 2.09 8.42 5.79
C VAL A 250 1.20 7.17 5.68
N GLY A 251 1.81 6.02 5.33
CA GLY A 251 1.13 4.72 5.29
C GLY A 251 0.39 4.33 6.55
N TYR A 252 0.83 4.81 7.73
CA TYR A 252 0.14 4.56 8.99
C TYR A 252 -1.28 5.17 9.04
N LEU A 253 -1.56 6.21 8.23
CA LEU A 253 -2.89 6.80 8.17
C LEU A 253 -3.95 5.86 7.58
N SER A 254 -3.54 4.77 6.93
CA SER A 254 -4.47 3.75 6.46
C SER A 254 -5.29 3.14 7.59
N ILE A 255 -4.73 3.04 8.81
CA ILE A 255 -5.46 2.55 9.98
C ILE A 255 -6.62 3.47 10.35
N VAL A 256 -6.43 4.79 10.19
CA VAL A 256 -7.49 5.79 10.41
C VAL A 256 -8.62 5.59 9.40
N CYS A 257 -8.26 5.41 8.12
CA CYS A 257 -9.24 5.15 7.05
C CYS A 257 -10.04 3.86 7.33
N VAL A 258 -9.36 2.76 7.70
CA VAL A 258 -10.02 1.49 8.03
C VAL A 258 -10.93 1.62 9.25
N THR A 259 -10.50 2.33 10.29
CA THR A 259 -11.31 2.56 11.50
C THR A 259 -12.58 3.36 11.18
N ILE A 260 -12.45 4.44 10.41
CA ILE A 260 -13.59 5.26 9.97
C ILE A 260 -14.55 4.41 9.12
N THR A 261 -14.01 3.60 8.20
CA THR A 261 -14.81 2.70 7.36
C THR A 261 -15.58 1.68 8.20
N GLY A 262 -14.94 1.06 9.20
CA GLY A 262 -15.59 0.14 10.13
C GLY A 262 -16.75 0.79 10.87
N TYR A 263 -16.55 2.01 11.35
CA TYR A 263 -17.57 2.79 12.04
C TYR A 263 -18.76 3.15 11.13
N ILE A 264 -18.49 3.69 9.93
CA ILE A 264 -19.57 4.20 9.04
C ILE A 264 -20.35 3.08 8.38
N PHE A 265 -19.71 2.00 7.93
CA PHE A 265 -20.33 0.97 7.09
C PHE A 265 -20.71 -0.31 7.85
N PHE A 266 -20.14 -0.52 9.04
CA PHE A 266 -20.33 -1.77 9.79
C PHE A 266 -20.74 -1.55 11.24
N ASP A 267 -21.07 -0.30 11.63
CA ASP A 267 -21.43 0.10 13.00
C ASP A 267 -20.42 -0.37 14.07
N GLU A 268 -19.15 -0.52 13.66
CA GLU A 268 -18.06 -0.91 14.56
C GLU A 268 -17.64 0.28 15.41
N ILE A 269 -18.12 0.36 16.65
CA ILE A 269 -17.71 1.42 17.57
C ILE A 269 -16.25 1.21 17.96
N PRO A 270 -15.33 2.16 17.63
CA PRO A 270 -13.93 2.00 17.96
C PRO A 270 -13.72 2.01 19.47
N GLU A 271 -13.01 1.01 19.99
CA GLU A 271 -12.63 0.97 21.39
C GLU A 271 -11.75 2.18 21.74
N VAL A 272 -11.73 2.57 23.02
CA VAL A 272 -10.92 3.70 23.52
C VAL A 272 -9.45 3.58 23.13
N ARG A 273 -8.89 2.37 23.15
CA ARG A 273 -7.49 2.11 22.72
C ARG A 273 -7.25 2.47 21.24
N VAL A 274 -8.24 2.27 20.37
CA VAL A 274 -8.16 2.64 18.94
C VAL A 274 -8.09 4.15 18.81
N VAL A 275 -8.95 4.87 19.53
CA VAL A 275 -8.96 6.35 19.55
C VAL A 275 -7.62 6.89 20.04
N ILE A 276 -7.09 6.37 21.15
CA ILE A 276 -5.79 6.78 21.70
C ILE A 276 -4.66 6.53 20.67
N GLY A 277 -4.60 5.33 20.09
CA GLY A 277 -3.56 5.00 19.12
C GLY A 277 -3.62 5.84 17.85
N VAL A 278 -4.82 6.12 17.33
CA VAL A 278 -5.02 7.04 16.20
C VAL A 278 -4.54 8.45 16.53
N ILE A 279 -4.85 8.99 17.71
CA ILE A 279 -4.36 10.30 18.15
C ILE A 279 -2.82 10.32 18.20
N ILE A 280 -2.20 9.27 18.75
CA ILE A 280 -0.73 9.14 18.80
C ILE A 280 -0.15 9.13 17.39
N ILE A 281 -0.72 8.36 16.45
CA ILE A 281 -0.27 8.31 15.05
C ILE A 281 -0.34 9.70 14.41
N LEU A 282 -1.46 10.39 14.55
CA LEU A 282 -1.66 11.72 13.98
C LEU A 282 -0.67 12.74 14.59
N MET A 283 -0.50 12.74 15.91
CA MET A 283 0.46 13.64 16.58
C MET A 283 1.90 13.35 16.17
N ALA A 284 2.28 12.07 16.06
CA ALA A 284 3.62 11.67 15.65
C ALA A 284 3.96 12.14 14.23
N LEU A 285 3.04 11.95 13.28
CA LEU A 285 3.24 12.35 11.88
C LEU A 285 3.24 13.89 11.73
N GLN A 286 2.29 14.57 12.36
CA GLN A 286 2.20 16.04 12.34
C GLN A 286 3.42 16.69 13.04
N GLY A 287 3.78 16.18 14.22
CA GLY A 287 4.93 16.66 14.99
C GLY A 287 6.24 16.48 14.23
N ALA A 288 6.46 15.30 13.63
CA ALA A 288 7.63 15.04 12.81
C ALA A 288 7.68 15.98 11.60
N ALA A 289 6.56 16.15 10.89
CA ALA A 289 6.48 17.06 9.74
C ALA A 289 6.73 18.53 10.12
N TRP A 290 6.25 18.96 11.28
CA TRP A 290 6.44 20.33 11.76
C TRP A 290 7.88 20.61 12.20
N LEU A 291 8.48 19.67 12.95
CA LEU A 291 9.89 19.78 13.38
C LEU A 291 10.85 19.71 12.20
N ASP A 292 10.56 18.90 11.20
CA ASP A 292 11.39 18.76 10.00
C ASP A 292 11.37 20.04 9.12
N ARG A 293 10.28 20.82 9.17
CA ARG A 293 10.16 22.12 8.49
C ARG A 293 10.93 23.26 9.15
N ARG A 294 11.23 23.14 10.44
CA ARG A 294 11.95 24.17 11.21
C ARG A 294 13.48 24.04 11.16
N ARG A 295 13.96 22.95 10.58
CA ARG A 295 15.38 22.68 10.31
C ARG A 295 15.74 22.94 8.86
#